data_e5e2065f4893dc95fdb0bffcefc9507a
#
_entry.id   e5e2065f4893dc95fdb0bffcefc9507a
#
_cell.length_a   1.000
_cell.length_b   1.000
_cell.length_c   1.000
_cell.angle_alpha   90.00
_cell.angle_beta   90.00
_cell.angle_gamma   90.00
#
_symmetry.space_group_name_H-M   'P 1'
#
loop_
_entity.id
_entity.type
_entity.pdbx_description
1 polymer ?
#
loop_
_entity_poly.entity_id
_entity_poly.type
_entity_poly.pdbx_seq_one_letter_code
_entity_poly.pdbx_strand_id
1 'polypeptide(L)'
;WMMGIATALIGILPSFSTIGWWAPILLVTLRAIQGFAVGGEWGGAALLSVESAPKNKKAFYSSGVQVGYGVGLLLSTGLVSLISMMTTDEQFLSWGWRIPFLFSIVLVLGALWVRNGMEESAEFEQQQHYQAAAKKRIPVIEALLRHPGAFLKIIALRLCELLTMYIVTAFALNYSTQNMGLPRELFLNIGLLVGGLSCLTIPCFAWLADRF
;
A
#
# COMPACT_ATOMS: atom_id res chain seq x y z
N TRP A 1 3.05 -4.19 11.89
CA TRP A 1 4.26 -5.03 12.02
C TRP A 1 4.45 -5.96 10.84
N MET A 2 3.44 -6.73 10.45
CA MET A 2 3.55 -7.77 9.41
C MET A 2 3.99 -7.19 8.06
N MET A 3 3.42 -6.06 7.63
CA MET A 3 3.81 -5.38 6.39
C MET A 3 5.25 -4.88 6.43
N GLY A 4 5.67 -4.25 7.54
CA GLY A 4 7.03 -3.73 7.69
C GLY A 4 8.09 -4.82 7.69
N ILE A 5 7.84 -5.90 8.43
CA ILE A 5 8.74 -7.06 8.47
C ILE A 5 8.87 -7.69 7.08
N ALA A 6 7.74 -7.93 6.39
CA ALA A 6 7.76 -8.52 5.06
C ALA A 6 8.50 -7.61 4.05
N THR A 7 8.32 -6.29 4.14
CA THR A 7 9.03 -5.34 3.28
C THR A 7 10.53 -5.33 3.55
N ALA A 8 10.94 -5.32 4.81
CA ALA A 8 12.35 -5.39 5.20
C ALA A 8 13.01 -6.71 4.72
N LEU A 9 12.30 -7.84 4.86
CA LEU A 9 12.77 -9.14 4.39
C LEU A 9 12.98 -9.17 2.86
N ILE A 10 12.14 -8.47 2.09
CA ILE A 10 12.37 -8.32 0.64
C ILE A 10 13.69 -7.58 0.38
N GLY A 11 14.01 -6.54 1.16
CA GLY A 11 15.23 -5.77 1.00
C GLY A 11 16.52 -6.57 1.25
N ILE A 12 16.47 -7.60 2.09
CA ILE A 12 17.61 -8.47 2.39
C ILE A 12 17.58 -9.80 1.63
N LEU A 13 16.58 -10.00 0.77
CA LEU A 13 16.42 -11.25 0.03
C LEU A 13 17.66 -11.53 -0.87
N PRO A 14 18.27 -12.74 -0.79
CA PRO A 14 19.35 -13.10 -1.70
C PRO A 14 18.89 -13.16 -3.15
N SER A 15 19.82 -12.88 -4.07
CA SER A 15 19.54 -12.89 -5.51
C SER A 15 19.36 -14.32 -6.05
N PHE A 16 18.78 -14.42 -7.25
CA PHE A 16 18.62 -15.70 -7.94
C PHE A 16 19.94 -16.45 -8.12
N SER A 17 21.05 -15.72 -8.36
CA SER A 17 22.37 -16.30 -8.50
C SER A 17 22.87 -17.01 -7.24
N THR A 18 22.33 -16.67 -6.06
CA THR A 18 22.76 -17.23 -4.76
C THR A 18 21.90 -18.41 -4.32
N ILE A 19 20.55 -18.29 -4.44
CA ILE A 19 19.61 -19.29 -3.93
C ILE A 19 18.69 -19.88 -5.00
N GLY A 20 18.92 -19.56 -6.28
CA GLY A 20 18.18 -20.12 -7.41
C GLY A 20 16.66 -19.84 -7.31
N TRP A 21 15.84 -20.86 -7.59
CA TRP A 21 14.38 -20.78 -7.60
C TRP A 21 13.74 -20.39 -6.24
N TRP A 22 14.47 -20.50 -5.14
CA TRP A 22 13.98 -20.04 -3.83
C TRP A 22 13.81 -18.52 -3.79
N ALA A 23 14.59 -17.75 -4.55
CA ALA A 23 14.46 -16.28 -4.57
C ALA A 23 13.07 -15.82 -5.04
N PRO A 24 12.56 -16.23 -6.21
CA PRO A 24 11.22 -15.84 -6.66
C PRO A 24 10.11 -16.44 -5.78
N ILE A 25 10.26 -17.66 -5.25
CA ILE A 25 9.27 -18.27 -4.35
C ILE A 25 9.13 -17.43 -3.07
N LEU A 26 10.25 -17.10 -2.43
CA LEU A 26 10.25 -16.26 -1.23
C LEU A 26 9.70 -14.85 -1.52
N LEU A 27 10.08 -14.25 -2.64
CA LEU A 27 9.56 -12.94 -3.04
C LEU A 27 8.04 -12.96 -3.19
N VAL A 28 7.47 -13.93 -3.90
CA VAL A 28 6.02 -14.06 -4.08
C VAL A 28 5.32 -14.31 -2.74
N THR A 29 5.91 -15.14 -1.88
CA THR A 29 5.38 -15.41 -0.54
C THR A 29 5.36 -14.14 0.31
N LEU A 30 6.46 -13.37 0.34
CA LEU A 30 6.52 -12.11 1.07
C LEU A 30 5.54 -11.08 0.51
N ARG A 31 5.35 -11.03 -0.81
CA ARG A 31 4.34 -10.18 -1.46
C ARG A 31 2.91 -10.59 -1.08
N ALA A 32 2.62 -11.88 -0.98
CA ALA A 32 1.32 -12.36 -0.51
C ALA A 32 1.07 -11.94 0.96
N ILE A 33 2.08 -12.05 1.82
CA ILE A 33 2.02 -11.60 3.22
C ILE A 33 1.78 -10.08 3.29
N GLN A 34 2.48 -9.28 2.47
CA GLN A 34 2.24 -7.83 2.37
C GLN A 34 0.81 -7.52 1.93
N GLY A 35 0.31 -8.21 0.90
CA GLY A 35 -1.07 -8.01 0.41
C GLY A 35 -2.11 -8.29 1.49
N PHE A 36 -1.93 -9.35 2.26
CA PHE A 36 -2.79 -9.68 3.39
C PHE A 36 -2.76 -8.59 4.48
N ALA A 37 -1.57 -8.10 4.81
CA ALA A 37 -1.39 -7.03 5.81
C ALA A 37 -2.06 -5.72 5.40
N VAL A 38 -1.87 -5.29 4.14
CA VAL A 38 -2.49 -4.08 3.57
C VAL A 38 -4.02 -4.17 3.60
N GLY A 39 -4.59 -5.35 3.28
CA GLY A 39 -6.04 -5.55 3.29
C GLY A 39 -6.69 -5.23 4.64
N GLY A 40 -6.04 -5.63 5.75
CA GLY A 40 -6.50 -5.31 7.10
C GLY A 40 -6.25 -3.85 7.51
N GLU A 41 -5.10 -3.31 7.14
CA GLU A 41 -4.68 -1.96 7.52
C GLU A 41 -5.48 -0.88 6.81
N TRP A 42 -5.72 -1.03 5.50
CA TRP A 42 -6.45 -0.05 4.69
C TRP A 42 -7.89 0.12 5.16
N GLY A 43 -8.60 -0.99 5.44
CA GLY A 43 -9.97 -0.95 5.94
C GLY A 43 -10.07 -0.27 7.29
N GLY A 44 -9.16 -0.58 8.21
CA GLY A 44 -9.10 0.04 9.53
C GLY A 44 -8.79 1.54 9.48
N ALA A 45 -7.84 1.95 8.63
CA ALA A 45 -7.50 3.37 8.46
C ALA A 45 -8.65 4.18 7.84
N ALA A 46 -9.35 3.62 6.84
CA ALA A 46 -10.51 4.27 6.24
C ALA A 46 -11.65 4.44 7.23
N LEU A 47 -11.95 3.39 8.02
CA LEU A 47 -13.01 3.42 9.03
C LEU A 47 -12.69 4.47 10.12
N LEU A 48 -11.49 4.42 10.68
CA LEU A 48 -11.04 5.38 11.70
C LEU A 48 -11.12 6.83 11.18
N SER A 49 -10.74 7.06 9.93
CA SER A 49 -10.80 8.39 9.32
C SER A 49 -12.23 8.91 9.20
N VAL A 50 -13.19 8.04 8.88
CA VAL A 50 -14.63 8.41 8.77
C VAL A 50 -15.25 8.61 10.15
N GLU A 51 -14.92 7.77 11.12
CA GLU A 51 -15.44 7.84 12.50
C GLU A 51 -14.94 9.09 13.22
N SER A 52 -13.66 9.45 13.05
CA SER A 52 -13.05 10.64 13.64
C SER A 52 -13.42 11.94 12.92
N ALA A 53 -14.11 11.88 11.77
CA ALA A 53 -14.44 13.04 10.96
C ALA A 53 -15.68 13.78 11.45
N PRO A 54 -15.70 15.14 11.44
CA PRO A 54 -16.91 15.92 11.61
C PRO A 54 -17.97 15.53 10.57
N LYS A 55 -19.27 15.59 10.95
CA LYS A 55 -20.39 15.13 10.11
C LYS A 55 -20.38 15.67 8.65
N ASN A 56 -19.90 16.89 8.46
CA ASN A 56 -19.89 17.59 7.16
C ASN A 56 -18.56 17.52 6.42
N LYS A 57 -17.59 16.69 6.86
CA LYS A 57 -16.24 16.60 6.28
C LYS A 57 -15.74 15.15 6.20
N LYS A 58 -16.66 14.21 6.09
CA LYS A 58 -16.32 12.77 6.09
C LYS A 58 -15.51 12.37 4.86
N ALA A 59 -15.88 12.89 3.67
CA ALA A 59 -15.16 12.60 2.44
C ALA A 59 -13.76 13.21 2.46
N PHE A 60 -13.61 14.44 2.94
CA PHE A 60 -12.32 15.10 3.04
C PHE A 60 -11.37 14.36 4.01
N TYR A 61 -11.83 13.97 5.18
CA TYR A 61 -10.99 13.23 6.15
C TYR A 61 -10.65 11.84 5.64
N SER A 62 -11.60 11.10 5.05
CA SER A 62 -11.33 9.79 4.47
C SER A 62 -10.39 9.83 3.26
N SER A 63 -10.33 10.96 2.55
CA SER A 63 -9.40 11.15 1.43
C SER A 63 -7.94 11.10 1.85
N GLY A 64 -7.62 11.35 3.14
CA GLY A 64 -6.27 11.22 3.68
C GLY A 64 -5.64 9.85 3.44
N VAL A 65 -6.43 8.78 3.51
CA VAL A 65 -5.97 7.41 3.21
C VAL A 65 -5.55 7.28 1.74
N GLN A 66 -6.31 7.90 0.82
CA GLN A 66 -6.00 7.88 -0.61
C GLN A 66 -4.84 8.81 -0.97
N VAL A 67 -4.71 9.96 -0.29
CA VAL A 67 -3.54 10.85 -0.42
C VAL A 67 -2.27 10.11 -0.01
N GLY A 68 -2.34 9.25 1.00
CA GLY A 68 -1.24 8.37 1.40
C GLY A 68 -0.68 7.54 0.24
N TYR A 69 -1.53 7.09 -0.69
CA TYR A 69 -1.08 6.43 -1.91
C TYR A 69 -0.22 7.36 -2.80
N GLY A 70 -0.68 8.59 -3.03
CA GLY A 70 0.07 9.59 -3.82
C GLY A 70 1.41 9.93 -3.19
N VAL A 71 1.43 10.18 -1.88
CA VAL A 71 2.68 10.45 -1.12
C VAL A 71 3.61 9.25 -1.16
N GLY A 72 3.08 8.03 -0.98
CA GLY A 72 3.85 6.79 -1.07
C GLY A 72 4.49 6.59 -2.45
N LEU A 73 3.74 6.89 -3.51
CA LEU A 73 4.22 6.83 -4.89
C LEU A 73 5.35 7.86 -5.13
N LEU A 74 5.19 9.10 -4.65
CA LEU A 74 6.23 10.13 -4.74
C LEU A 74 7.49 9.73 -3.98
N LEU A 75 7.36 9.27 -2.74
CA LEU A 75 8.51 8.87 -1.92
C LEU A 75 9.22 7.67 -2.52
N SER A 76 8.50 6.63 -2.93
CA SER A 76 9.10 5.41 -3.48
C SER A 76 9.77 5.68 -4.83
N THR A 77 9.08 6.36 -5.75
CA THR A 77 9.62 6.68 -7.07
C THR A 77 10.78 7.69 -6.96
N GLY A 78 10.63 8.71 -6.11
CA GLY A 78 11.67 9.70 -5.86
C GLY A 78 12.93 9.08 -5.27
N LEU A 79 12.79 8.17 -4.31
CA LEU A 79 13.92 7.47 -3.70
C LEU A 79 14.61 6.54 -4.71
N VAL A 80 13.86 5.79 -5.50
CA VAL A 80 14.41 4.95 -6.57
C VAL A 80 15.12 5.79 -7.62
N SER A 81 14.54 6.92 -8.03
CA SER A 81 15.14 7.85 -8.98
C SER A 81 16.46 8.43 -8.44
N LEU A 82 16.45 8.89 -7.19
CA LEU A 82 17.65 9.44 -6.53
C LEU A 82 18.77 8.41 -6.47
N ILE A 83 18.47 7.18 -6.07
CA ILE A 83 19.46 6.10 -5.99
C ILE A 83 19.98 5.76 -7.38
N SER A 84 19.11 5.69 -8.39
CA SER A 84 19.49 5.43 -9.78
C SER A 84 20.42 6.51 -10.35
N MET A 85 20.24 7.77 -9.95
CA MET A 85 21.13 8.87 -10.35
C MET A 85 22.51 8.83 -9.64
N MET A 86 22.56 8.26 -8.43
CA MET A 86 23.79 8.20 -7.61
C MET A 86 24.59 6.92 -7.82
N THR A 87 24.04 5.93 -8.52
CA THR A 87 24.64 4.60 -8.72
C THR A 87 24.78 4.30 -10.21
N THR A 88 25.76 3.47 -10.56
CA THR A 88 25.80 2.86 -11.90
C THR A 88 24.76 1.76 -12.00
N ASP A 89 24.39 1.36 -13.23
CA ASP A 89 23.42 0.27 -13.46
C ASP A 89 23.83 -1.03 -12.76
N GLU A 90 25.12 -1.36 -12.77
CA GLU A 90 25.66 -2.53 -12.08
C GLU A 90 25.51 -2.42 -10.55
N GLN A 91 25.79 -1.26 -9.98
CA GLN A 91 25.63 -0.99 -8.56
C GLN A 91 24.17 -1.02 -8.16
N PHE A 92 23.29 -0.42 -8.98
CA PHE A 92 21.85 -0.45 -8.75
C PHE A 92 21.31 -1.88 -8.74
N LEU A 93 21.68 -2.71 -9.70
CA LEU A 93 21.25 -4.11 -9.79
C LEU A 93 21.84 -5.00 -8.68
N SER A 94 23.05 -4.69 -8.18
CA SER A 94 23.67 -5.50 -7.13
C SER A 94 23.12 -5.19 -5.73
N TRP A 95 22.97 -3.94 -5.35
CA TRP A 95 22.56 -3.53 -4.00
C TRP A 95 21.60 -2.33 -3.95
N GLY A 96 21.67 -1.42 -4.95
CA GLY A 96 20.95 -0.15 -4.93
C GLY A 96 19.42 -0.33 -4.79
N TRP A 97 18.83 -1.31 -5.45
CA TRP A 97 17.41 -1.60 -5.37
C TRP A 97 16.92 -2.02 -3.98
N ARG A 98 17.83 -2.46 -3.10
CA ARG A 98 17.50 -2.86 -1.72
C ARG A 98 17.24 -1.67 -0.80
N ILE A 99 17.86 -0.52 -1.07
CA ILE A 99 17.78 0.67 -0.21
C ILE A 99 16.34 1.12 0.02
N PRO A 100 15.46 1.24 -0.99
CA PRO A 100 14.07 1.65 -0.78
C PRO A 100 13.31 0.71 0.18
N PHE A 101 13.57 -0.59 0.10
CA PHE A 101 12.95 -1.57 1.00
C PHE A 101 13.46 -1.46 2.43
N LEU A 102 14.75 -1.24 2.61
CA LEU A 102 15.34 -1.03 3.94
C LEU A 102 14.93 0.32 4.53
N PHE A 103 14.81 1.37 3.71
CA PHE A 103 14.31 2.67 4.15
C PHE A 103 12.87 2.60 4.66
N SER A 104 12.07 1.64 4.18
CA SER A 104 10.71 1.42 4.68
C SER A 104 10.67 1.09 6.18
N ILE A 105 11.75 0.56 6.76
CA ILE A 105 11.84 0.30 8.21
C ILE A 105 11.67 1.61 8.99
N VAL A 106 12.30 2.69 8.53
CA VAL A 106 12.18 4.01 9.18
C VAL A 106 10.74 4.52 9.13
N LEU A 107 10.08 4.34 7.97
CA LEU A 107 8.68 4.73 7.80
C LEU A 107 7.74 3.91 8.69
N VAL A 108 8.00 2.61 8.81
CA VAL A 108 7.20 1.72 9.68
C VAL A 108 7.38 2.07 11.15
N LEU A 109 8.61 2.36 11.59
CA LEU A 109 8.86 2.80 12.97
C LEU A 109 8.16 4.13 13.26
N GLY A 110 8.20 5.09 12.31
CA GLY A 110 7.46 6.35 12.40
C GLY A 110 5.94 6.13 12.48
N ALA A 111 5.38 5.26 11.64
CA ALA A 111 3.96 4.93 11.66
C ALA A 111 3.54 4.27 12.99
N LEU A 112 4.36 3.38 13.53
CA LEU A 112 4.12 2.75 14.83
C LEU A 112 4.18 3.75 15.98
N TRP A 113 5.11 4.71 15.91
CA TRP A 113 5.22 5.77 16.92
C TRP A 113 3.97 6.65 16.92
N VAL A 114 3.48 7.05 15.74
CA VAL A 114 2.22 7.81 15.61
C VAL A 114 1.05 6.98 16.13
N ARG A 115 0.94 5.72 15.74
CA ARG A 115 -0.17 4.84 16.14
C ARG A 115 -0.23 4.59 17.65
N ASN A 116 0.92 4.47 18.30
CA ASN A 116 0.97 4.32 19.77
C ASN A 116 0.54 5.57 20.52
N GLY A 117 0.54 6.74 19.87
CA GLY A 117 0.04 7.99 20.43
C GLY A 117 -1.42 8.30 20.11
N MET A 118 -2.09 7.46 19.28
CA MET A 118 -3.50 7.65 18.94
C MET A 118 -4.39 6.88 19.91
N GLU A 119 -5.41 7.57 20.47
CA GLU A 119 -6.47 6.94 21.24
C GLU A 119 -7.40 6.12 20.32
N GLU A 120 -7.89 4.99 20.81
CA GLU A 120 -8.89 4.19 20.08
C GLU A 120 -10.22 4.97 20.00
N SER A 121 -10.98 4.80 18.91
CA SER A 121 -12.26 5.50 18.77
C SER A 121 -13.25 5.04 19.83
N ALA A 122 -14.02 5.98 20.39
CA ALA A 122 -15.03 5.69 21.40
C ALA A 122 -16.07 4.64 20.94
N GLU A 123 -16.34 4.57 19.64
CA GLU A 123 -17.22 3.57 19.02
C GLU A 123 -16.60 2.18 19.06
N PHE A 124 -15.29 2.06 18.87
CA PHE A 124 -14.58 0.79 18.98
C PHE A 124 -14.53 0.26 20.41
N GLU A 125 -14.31 1.13 21.40
CA GLU A 125 -14.36 0.78 22.82
C GLU A 125 -15.75 0.28 23.24
N GLN A 126 -16.82 0.94 22.78
CA GLN A 126 -18.18 0.49 23.03
C GLN A 126 -18.46 -0.88 22.41
N GLN A 127 -18.05 -1.12 21.16
CA GLN A 127 -18.21 -2.43 20.51
C GLN A 127 -17.40 -3.53 21.21
N GLN A 128 -16.23 -3.23 21.73
CA GLN A 128 -15.42 -4.18 22.48
C GLN A 128 -16.11 -4.63 23.77
N HIS A 129 -16.77 -3.72 24.47
CA HIS A 129 -17.60 -4.04 25.64
C HIS A 129 -18.79 -4.93 25.30
N TYR A 130 -19.47 -4.70 24.17
CA TYR A 130 -20.56 -5.54 23.70
C TYR A 130 -20.09 -6.94 23.25
N GLN A 131 -18.91 -7.03 22.62
CA GLN A 131 -18.35 -8.29 22.13
C GLN A 131 -17.73 -9.15 23.24
N ALA A 132 -17.32 -8.55 24.36
CA ALA A 132 -16.84 -9.31 25.53
C ALA A 132 -17.90 -10.23 26.13
N ALA A 133 -19.20 -9.93 25.91
CA ALA A 133 -20.33 -10.74 26.34
C ALA A 133 -20.75 -11.83 25.33
N ALA A 134 -20.25 -11.81 24.09
CA ALA A 134 -20.56 -12.77 23.04
C ALA A 134 -19.40 -13.76 22.82
N LYS A 135 -19.72 -15.04 22.57
CA LYS A 135 -18.73 -16.08 22.25
C LYS A 135 -17.81 -15.60 21.10
N LYS A 136 -16.50 -15.50 21.37
CA LYS A 136 -15.43 -15.10 20.43
C LYS A 136 -15.41 -16.01 19.19
N ARG A 137 -16.18 -15.68 18.16
CA ARG A 137 -15.95 -16.19 16.81
C ARG A 137 -15.06 -15.18 16.09
N ILE A 138 -14.12 -15.69 15.29
CA ILE A 138 -13.27 -14.82 14.47
C ILE A 138 -14.19 -14.09 13.48
N PRO A 139 -14.30 -12.73 13.53
CA PRO A 139 -15.30 -11.98 12.76
C PRO A 139 -15.21 -12.21 11.26
N VAL A 140 -14.00 -12.44 10.74
CA VAL A 140 -13.75 -12.72 9.32
C VAL A 140 -14.39 -14.03 8.87
N ILE A 141 -14.29 -15.08 9.70
CA ILE A 141 -14.88 -16.39 9.37
C ILE A 141 -16.41 -16.30 9.39
N GLU A 142 -16.97 -15.59 10.35
CA GLU A 142 -18.43 -15.39 10.43
C GLU A 142 -18.96 -14.58 9.24
N ALA A 143 -18.28 -13.51 8.85
CA ALA A 143 -18.64 -12.70 7.68
C ALA A 143 -18.56 -13.51 6.39
N LEU A 144 -17.51 -14.34 6.22
CA LEU A 144 -17.33 -15.20 5.06
C LEU A 144 -18.44 -16.27 4.96
N LEU A 145 -18.81 -16.87 6.08
CA LEU A 145 -19.86 -17.91 6.13
C LEU A 145 -21.26 -17.33 5.92
N ARG A 146 -21.52 -16.12 6.43
CA ARG A 146 -22.84 -15.47 6.29
C ARG A 146 -23.08 -14.86 4.90
N HIS A 147 -22.03 -14.33 4.28
CA HIS A 147 -22.14 -13.58 3.03
C HIS A 147 -21.09 -13.97 1.97
N PRO A 148 -20.99 -15.26 1.58
CA PRO A 148 -19.95 -15.70 0.63
C PRO A 148 -20.05 -15.02 -0.74
N GLY A 149 -21.29 -14.75 -1.20
CA GLY A 149 -21.51 -14.05 -2.48
C GLY A 149 -21.04 -12.59 -2.48
N ALA A 150 -21.15 -11.89 -1.35
CA ALA A 150 -20.63 -10.53 -1.22
C ALA A 150 -19.08 -10.52 -1.26
N PHE A 151 -18.44 -11.48 -0.58
CA PHE A 151 -16.99 -11.66 -0.64
C PHE A 151 -16.50 -11.92 -2.06
N LEU A 152 -17.14 -12.81 -2.80
CA LEU A 152 -16.78 -13.12 -4.19
C LEU A 152 -16.91 -11.89 -5.11
N LYS A 153 -17.98 -11.10 -4.95
CA LYS A 153 -18.18 -9.86 -5.71
C LYS A 153 -17.10 -8.83 -5.39
N ILE A 154 -16.76 -8.64 -4.12
CA ILE A 154 -15.70 -7.69 -3.71
C ILE A 154 -14.35 -8.15 -4.26
N ILE A 155 -14.02 -9.44 -4.18
CA ILE A 155 -12.79 -9.99 -4.74
C ILE A 155 -12.73 -9.76 -6.25
N ALA A 156 -13.81 -10.06 -6.99
CA ALA A 156 -13.85 -9.89 -8.43
C ALA A 156 -13.69 -8.42 -8.86
N LEU A 157 -14.37 -7.49 -8.18
CA LEU A 157 -14.25 -6.05 -8.43
C LEU A 157 -12.83 -5.55 -8.16
N ARG A 158 -12.25 -5.92 -7.02
CA ARG A 158 -10.88 -5.53 -6.65
C ARG A 158 -9.83 -6.16 -7.56
N LEU A 159 -10.04 -7.38 -8.00
CA LEU A 159 -9.14 -8.07 -8.91
C LEU A 159 -9.09 -7.36 -10.26
N CYS A 160 -10.24 -6.94 -10.80
CA CYS A 160 -10.33 -6.17 -12.02
C CYS A 160 -9.58 -4.82 -11.93
N GLU A 161 -9.82 -4.07 -10.85
CA GLU A 161 -9.16 -2.79 -10.58
C GLU A 161 -7.65 -2.95 -10.46
N LEU A 162 -7.19 -3.88 -9.62
CA LEU A 162 -5.77 -4.12 -9.36
C LEU A 162 -5.04 -4.65 -10.61
N LEU A 163 -5.63 -5.59 -11.35
CA LEU A 163 -5.04 -6.08 -12.58
C LEU A 163 -4.84 -4.96 -13.59
N THR A 164 -5.85 -4.10 -13.79
CA THR A 164 -5.75 -2.96 -14.68
C THR A 164 -4.63 -2.00 -14.25
N MET A 165 -4.54 -1.68 -12.96
CA MET A 165 -3.47 -0.85 -12.40
C MET A 165 -2.09 -1.47 -12.64
N TYR A 166 -1.90 -2.75 -12.38
CA TYR A 166 -0.61 -3.42 -12.58
C TYR A 166 -0.23 -3.58 -14.05
N ILE A 167 -1.21 -3.81 -14.94
CA ILE A 167 -0.96 -3.83 -16.38
C ILE A 167 -0.47 -2.45 -16.85
N VAL A 168 -1.12 -1.39 -16.44
CA VAL A 168 -0.76 -0.02 -16.86
C VAL A 168 0.56 0.43 -16.24
N THR A 169 0.81 0.14 -14.96
CA THR A 169 1.99 0.66 -14.26
C THR A 169 3.22 -0.22 -14.41
N ALA A 170 3.10 -1.53 -14.16
CA ALA A 170 4.26 -2.42 -14.15
C ALA A 170 4.54 -3.05 -15.51
N PHE A 171 3.50 -3.58 -16.19
CA PHE A 171 3.68 -4.23 -17.48
C PHE A 171 4.02 -3.21 -18.57
N ALA A 172 3.29 -2.09 -18.65
CA ALA A 172 3.56 -1.06 -19.65
C ALA A 172 4.96 -0.47 -19.51
N LEU A 173 5.44 -0.25 -18.27
CA LEU A 173 6.81 0.19 -18.01
C LEU A 173 7.83 -0.83 -18.55
N ASN A 174 7.67 -2.10 -18.20
CA ASN A 174 8.61 -3.14 -18.61
C ASN A 174 8.60 -3.35 -20.12
N TYR A 175 7.41 -3.39 -20.72
CA TYR A 175 7.25 -3.55 -22.18
C TYR A 175 7.88 -2.37 -22.94
N SER A 176 7.65 -1.15 -22.51
CA SER A 176 8.16 0.06 -23.15
C SER A 176 9.68 0.17 -23.05
N THR A 177 10.26 -0.21 -21.92
CA THR A 177 11.72 -0.17 -21.74
C THR A 177 12.42 -1.29 -22.49
N GLN A 178 11.87 -2.52 -22.48
CA GLN A 178 12.55 -3.67 -23.09
C GLN A 178 12.29 -3.80 -24.61
N ASN A 179 11.05 -3.51 -25.06
CA ASN A 179 10.68 -3.72 -26.45
C ASN A 179 10.69 -2.44 -27.30
N MET A 180 10.42 -1.28 -26.68
CA MET A 180 10.38 0.01 -27.40
C MET A 180 11.65 0.85 -27.18
N GLY A 181 12.56 0.43 -26.31
CA GLY A 181 13.80 1.15 -26.02
C GLY A 181 13.60 2.51 -25.37
N LEU A 182 12.42 2.77 -24.76
CA LEU A 182 12.17 4.04 -24.10
C LEU A 182 12.96 4.15 -22.81
N PRO A 183 13.46 5.35 -22.48
CA PRO A 183 14.25 5.54 -21.27
C PRO A 183 13.40 5.33 -20.02
N ARG A 184 13.95 4.60 -19.05
CA ARG A 184 13.30 4.32 -17.75
C ARG A 184 12.91 5.61 -17.01
N GLU A 185 13.70 6.65 -17.18
CA GLU A 185 13.47 7.97 -16.56
C GLU A 185 12.14 8.59 -16.96
N LEU A 186 11.67 8.35 -18.19
CA LEU A 186 10.37 8.82 -18.64
C LEU A 186 9.24 8.31 -17.74
N PHE A 187 9.27 7.02 -17.41
CA PHE A 187 8.24 6.39 -16.58
C PHE A 187 8.35 6.78 -15.11
N LEU A 188 9.58 6.97 -14.60
CA LEU A 188 9.79 7.49 -13.25
C LEU A 188 9.21 8.91 -13.14
N ASN A 189 9.45 9.76 -14.13
CA ASN A 189 8.90 11.12 -14.16
C ASN A 189 7.37 11.13 -14.28
N ILE A 190 6.77 10.23 -15.08
CA ILE A 190 5.32 10.05 -15.13
C ILE A 190 4.79 9.63 -13.77
N GLY A 191 5.44 8.68 -13.09
CA GLY A 191 5.08 8.26 -11.74
C GLY A 191 5.11 9.39 -10.72
N LEU A 192 6.13 10.25 -10.77
CA LEU A 192 6.22 11.44 -9.92
C LEU A 192 5.09 12.44 -10.22
N LEU A 193 4.80 12.67 -11.50
CA LEU A 193 3.72 13.56 -11.92
C LEU A 193 2.36 13.05 -11.47
N VAL A 194 2.07 11.77 -11.66
CA VAL A 194 0.83 11.12 -11.20
C VAL A 194 0.70 11.21 -9.68
N GLY A 195 1.78 10.91 -8.94
CA GLY A 195 1.80 11.04 -7.48
C GLY A 195 1.51 12.46 -7.01
N GLY A 196 2.16 13.45 -7.62
CA GLY A 196 1.95 14.87 -7.31
C GLY A 196 0.53 15.34 -7.61
N LEU A 197 0.02 15.00 -8.79
CA LEU A 197 -1.37 15.32 -9.16
C LEU A 197 -2.38 14.65 -8.22
N SER A 198 -2.15 13.40 -7.84
CA SER A 198 -3.03 12.67 -6.90
C SER A 198 -3.10 13.35 -5.55
N CYS A 199 -1.99 13.85 -5.03
CA CYS A 199 -1.96 14.59 -3.75
C CYS A 199 -2.81 15.87 -3.77
N LEU A 200 -2.98 16.49 -4.94
CA LEU A 200 -3.80 17.71 -5.11
C LEU A 200 -5.25 17.40 -5.45
N THR A 201 -5.47 16.50 -6.41
CA THR A 201 -6.81 16.23 -6.94
C THR A 201 -7.69 15.46 -5.95
N ILE A 202 -7.13 14.49 -5.22
CA ILE A 202 -7.91 13.68 -4.27
C ILE A 202 -8.55 14.53 -3.17
N PRO A 203 -7.83 15.40 -2.42
CA PRO A 203 -8.46 16.26 -1.41
C PRO A 203 -9.42 17.28 -2.02
N CYS A 204 -9.13 17.77 -3.22
CA CYS A 204 -9.96 18.74 -3.92
C CYS A 204 -11.34 18.15 -4.25
N PHE A 205 -11.38 16.95 -4.85
CA PHE A 205 -12.63 16.25 -5.15
C PHE A 205 -13.36 15.77 -3.88
N ALA A 206 -12.64 15.37 -2.86
CA ALA A 206 -13.24 15.00 -1.59
C ALA A 206 -13.90 16.19 -0.88
N TRP A 207 -13.25 17.36 -0.91
CA TRP A 207 -13.84 18.60 -0.42
C TRP A 207 -15.10 19.00 -1.19
N LEU A 208 -15.06 18.82 -2.52
CA LEU A 208 -16.22 19.07 -3.37
C LEU A 208 -17.39 18.13 -3.01
N ALA A 209 -17.10 16.83 -2.79
CA ALA A 209 -18.10 15.84 -2.41
C ALA A 209 -18.74 16.08 -1.03
N ASP A 210 -18.03 16.72 -0.11
CA ASP A 210 -18.60 17.11 1.20
C ASP A 210 -19.52 18.33 1.08
N ARG A 211 -19.44 19.08 -0.02
CA ARG A 211 -20.19 20.32 -0.22
C ARG A 211 -21.50 20.13 -0.98
N PHE A 212 -21.58 19.08 -1.80
CA PHE A 212 -22.73 18.72 -2.63
C PHE A 212 -23.30 17.36 -2.23
#